data_3b6f03737f1efd0985a626f9402c7416
#
_entry.id   3b6f03737f1efd0985a626f9402c7416
#
_cell.length_a   1.000
_cell.length_b   1.000
_cell.length_c   1.000
_cell.angle_alpha   90.00
_cell.angle_beta   90.00
_cell.angle_gamma   90.00
#
_symmetry.space_group_name_H-M   'P 1'
#
loop_
_entity.id
_entity.type
_entity.pdbx_description
1 polymer ?
#
loop_
_entity_poly.entity_id
_entity_poly.type
_entity_poly.pdbx_seq_one_letter_code
_entity_poly.pdbx_strand_id
1 'polypeptide(L)'
;MGARPDNSGTDSHGRPGCTLRTGVSPAHTQRIALLGECLIELNGEPFGNMYQTFGGDTLNTAVYLARLMCGAVEVQYLTAIGTDALSEGMLRRWRDEGLETSAVLRDPTRLPGLYLIQLDEQGERSFLYWRRQSAARYLLRHPEFARVAAALAEAEIIYVTGISLAILPPGDRARLVALLAQLAARGKKLVLDSNYRAALWSSASAARSTLRALLPSVCLLLTTFDDEQQIWRDDTVDAARERLHAAGARAVLIKRGSVGCLYSDRTATVAVAAPPVTEVVDTTAAGDAFNAAFLAGWLTGLDAQESCRLGNALAGIVIQHRGAIIPAASTPALPALLQRIGLTGVGQ
;
A
#
# COMPACT_ATOMS: atom_id res chain seq x y z
N MET A 1 -48.82 12.92 -19.98
CA MET A 1 -47.40 13.23 -20.20
C MET A 1 -46.76 13.25 -18.82
N GLY A 2 -46.19 12.13 -18.42
CA GLY A 2 -45.53 11.94 -17.11
C GLY A 2 -44.05 11.78 -17.34
N ALA A 3 -43.27 12.70 -16.78
CA ALA A 3 -41.82 12.60 -16.74
C ALA A 3 -41.40 11.49 -15.76
N ARG A 4 -40.56 10.56 -16.21
CA ARG A 4 -39.93 9.56 -15.36
C ARG A 4 -38.77 10.25 -14.60
N PRO A 5 -38.56 9.96 -13.31
CA PRO A 5 -37.40 10.45 -12.61
C PRO A 5 -36.16 9.69 -13.05
N ASP A 6 -35.09 10.42 -13.20
CA ASP A 6 -33.74 9.99 -13.50
C ASP A 6 -33.20 9.12 -12.34
N ASN A 7 -32.84 7.88 -12.65
CA ASN A 7 -32.38 6.90 -11.68
C ASN A 7 -30.85 6.93 -11.64
N SER A 8 -30.26 7.93 -10.94
CA SER A 8 -28.85 7.93 -10.57
C SER A 8 -28.61 6.86 -9.50
N GLY A 9 -28.37 5.62 -9.94
CA GLY A 9 -28.20 4.47 -9.06
C GLY A 9 -26.92 4.55 -8.23
N THR A 10 -27.09 4.73 -6.95
CA THR A 10 -26.09 4.31 -5.95
C THR A 10 -26.30 2.82 -5.68
N ASP A 11 -25.20 2.04 -5.48
CA ASP A 11 -25.29 0.67 -5.00
C ASP A 11 -25.88 0.60 -3.58
N SER A 12 -26.21 -0.61 -3.09
CA SER A 12 -26.81 -0.84 -1.77
C SER A 12 -25.96 -0.32 -0.59
N HIS A 13 -24.78 0.28 -0.85
CA HIS A 13 -23.85 0.82 0.13
C HIS A 13 -23.55 2.31 -0.05
N GLY A 14 -24.35 3.03 -0.88
CA GLY A 14 -24.23 4.48 -1.07
C GLY A 14 -23.01 4.93 -1.86
N ARG A 15 -22.39 4.05 -2.64
CA ARG A 15 -21.25 4.39 -3.51
C ARG A 15 -21.74 4.96 -4.84
N PRO A 16 -21.08 6.02 -5.39
CA PRO A 16 -21.37 6.46 -6.76
C PRO A 16 -21.06 5.32 -7.72
N GLY A 17 -22.00 4.96 -8.59
CA GLY A 17 -21.86 3.91 -9.59
C GLY A 17 -20.64 4.18 -10.48
N CYS A 18 -19.57 3.40 -10.29
CA CYS A 18 -18.33 3.49 -11.06
C CYS A 18 -18.41 2.50 -12.24
N THR A 19 -18.62 2.98 -13.45
CA THR A 19 -18.49 2.19 -14.67
C THR A 19 -17.16 2.51 -15.33
N LEU A 20 -16.10 1.76 -14.97
CA LEU A 20 -14.88 1.70 -15.76
C LEU A 20 -15.14 0.77 -16.95
N ARG A 21 -15.31 1.31 -18.14
CA ARG A 21 -15.20 0.53 -19.38
C ARG A 21 -13.70 0.35 -19.67
N THR A 22 -13.12 -0.71 -19.15
CA THR A 22 -11.81 -1.15 -19.58
C THR A 22 -11.95 -1.84 -20.92
N GLY A 23 -11.18 -1.45 -21.92
CA GLY A 23 -11.08 -2.15 -23.22
C GLY A 23 -10.38 -3.52 -23.10
N VAL A 24 -10.40 -4.12 -21.91
CA VAL A 24 -9.89 -5.46 -21.63
C VAL A 24 -11.05 -6.44 -21.83
N SER A 25 -10.83 -7.40 -22.71
CA SER A 25 -11.74 -8.54 -22.92
C SER A 25 -12.12 -9.18 -21.58
N PRO A 26 -13.37 -9.59 -21.33
CA PRO A 26 -13.85 -10.09 -20.04
C PRO A 26 -13.23 -11.42 -19.57
N ALA A 27 -12.16 -11.89 -20.19
CA ALA A 27 -11.59 -13.22 -19.95
C ALA A 27 -10.56 -13.29 -18.82
N HIS A 28 -9.98 -12.18 -18.31
CA HIS A 28 -8.98 -12.24 -17.23
C HIS A 28 -8.91 -10.94 -16.42
N THR A 29 -9.45 -10.97 -15.20
CA THR A 29 -9.29 -9.85 -14.25
C THR A 29 -7.89 -9.95 -13.66
N GLN A 30 -7.09 -8.90 -13.84
CA GLN A 30 -5.73 -8.84 -13.28
C GLN A 30 -5.79 -8.88 -11.75
N ARG A 31 -4.90 -9.65 -11.13
CA ARG A 31 -4.83 -9.83 -9.67
C ARG A 31 -3.55 -9.24 -9.10
N ILE A 32 -3.68 -8.42 -8.07
CA ILE A 32 -2.58 -7.92 -7.25
C ILE A 32 -2.72 -8.43 -5.82
N ALA A 33 -1.67 -9.07 -5.30
CA ALA A 33 -1.60 -9.56 -3.92
C ALA A 33 -0.72 -8.64 -3.06
N LEU A 34 -1.30 -8.04 -2.02
CA LEU A 34 -0.57 -7.20 -1.06
C LEU A 34 -0.38 -7.98 0.23
N LEU A 35 0.89 -8.21 0.60
CA LEU A 35 1.25 -9.02 1.78
C LEU A 35 1.83 -8.13 2.88
N GLY A 36 1.20 -8.14 4.07
CA GLY A 36 1.70 -7.36 5.19
C GLY A 36 0.89 -7.51 6.47
N GLU A 37 1.00 -6.53 7.35
CA GLU A 37 0.31 -6.49 8.64
C GLU A 37 -0.66 -5.32 8.70
N CYS A 38 -1.87 -5.59 9.16
CA CYS A 38 -2.80 -4.57 9.64
C CYS A 38 -2.90 -4.65 11.16
N LEU A 39 -2.87 -3.51 11.80
CA LEU A 39 -2.90 -3.34 13.25
C LEU A 39 -4.22 -2.69 13.67
N ILE A 40 -4.67 -2.99 14.88
CA ILE A 40 -5.68 -2.18 15.55
C ILE A 40 -5.04 -0.83 15.90
N GLU A 41 -5.71 0.25 15.55
CA GLU A 41 -5.35 1.61 15.94
C GLU A 41 -6.27 2.09 17.08
N LEU A 42 -5.66 2.58 18.13
CA LEU A 42 -6.34 3.33 19.19
C LEU A 42 -5.88 4.79 19.12
N ASN A 43 -6.85 5.69 19.06
CA ASN A 43 -6.61 7.14 19.04
C ASN A 43 -7.57 7.84 20.00
N GLY A 44 -7.04 8.70 20.85
CA GLY A 44 -7.84 9.43 21.83
C GLY A 44 -7.08 9.72 23.12
N GLU A 45 -7.80 10.01 24.17
CA GLU A 45 -7.23 10.39 25.46
C GLU A 45 -6.88 9.14 26.29
N PRO A 46 -5.63 8.98 26.77
CA PRO A 46 -5.26 7.91 27.69
C PRO A 46 -6.16 7.91 28.93
N PHE A 47 -6.75 6.74 29.26
CA PHE A 47 -7.74 6.54 30.32
C PHE A 47 -9.07 7.30 30.13
N GLY A 48 -9.26 7.94 28.97
CA GLY A 48 -10.49 8.60 28.54
C GLY A 48 -11.12 7.88 27.36
N ASN A 49 -11.84 8.65 26.52
CA ASN A 49 -12.47 8.12 25.32
C ASN A 49 -11.43 7.85 24.22
N MET A 50 -11.49 6.67 23.63
CA MET A 50 -10.64 6.28 22.50
C MET A 50 -11.48 5.84 21.32
N TYR A 51 -11.08 6.27 20.15
CA TYR A 51 -11.57 5.74 18.87
C TYR A 51 -10.74 4.54 18.46
N GLN A 52 -11.43 3.48 18.07
CA GLN A 52 -10.81 2.28 17.55
C GLN A 52 -11.00 2.23 16.04
N THR A 53 -9.90 2.09 15.31
CA THR A 53 -9.87 1.85 13.89
C THR A 53 -8.76 0.84 13.58
N PHE A 54 -8.31 0.78 12.35
CA PHE A 54 -7.21 -0.06 11.94
C PHE A 54 -6.37 0.66 10.88
N GLY A 55 -5.11 0.28 10.78
CA GLY A 55 -4.19 0.80 9.79
C GLY A 55 -2.99 -0.13 9.60
N GLY A 56 -2.34 0.04 8.48
CA GLY A 56 -1.13 -0.69 8.11
C GLY A 56 -0.77 -0.31 6.68
N ASP A 57 0.50 -0.12 6.39
CA ASP A 57 0.99 0.38 5.11
C ASP A 57 0.45 -0.40 3.90
N THR A 58 0.54 -1.72 3.95
CA THR A 58 0.03 -2.59 2.89
C THR A 58 -1.49 -2.58 2.79
N LEU A 59 -2.20 -2.50 3.93
CA LEU A 59 -3.66 -2.41 3.91
C LEU A 59 -4.13 -1.04 3.39
N ASN A 60 -3.50 0.05 3.83
CA ASN A 60 -3.82 1.39 3.36
C ASN A 60 -3.69 1.46 1.83
N THR A 61 -2.56 0.96 1.29
CA THR A 61 -2.35 0.86 -0.16
C THR A 61 -3.42 -0.01 -0.83
N ALA A 62 -3.79 -1.16 -0.25
CA ALA A 62 -4.81 -2.05 -0.79
C ALA A 62 -6.19 -1.38 -0.85
N VAL A 63 -6.61 -0.69 0.22
CA VAL A 63 -7.90 0.02 0.29
C VAL A 63 -7.97 1.13 -0.74
N TYR A 64 -6.95 2.00 -0.82
CA TYR A 64 -6.95 3.07 -1.82
C TYR A 64 -6.93 2.52 -3.24
N LEU A 65 -6.17 1.46 -3.50
CA LEU A 65 -6.14 0.82 -4.82
C LEU A 65 -7.51 0.22 -5.18
N ALA A 66 -8.16 -0.49 -4.27
CA ALA A 66 -9.48 -1.07 -4.51
C ALA A 66 -10.54 0.02 -4.80
N ARG A 67 -10.51 1.13 -4.04
CA ARG A 67 -11.40 2.29 -4.26
C ARG A 67 -11.17 2.95 -5.63
N LEU A 68 -9.91 3.12 -6.04
CA LEU A 68 -9.56 3.70 -7.34
C LEU A 68 -10.01 2.80 -8.50
N MET A 69 -9.76 1.50 -8.37
CA MET A 69 -9.96 0.54 -9.47
C MET A 69 -11.40 0.04 -9.58
N CYS A 70 -12.25 0.22 -8.57
CA CYS A 70 -13.68 -0.12 -8.60
C CYS A 70 -13.96 -1.55 -9.13
N GLY A 71 -13.14 -2.53 -8.77
CA GLY A 71 -13.29 -3.92 -9.22
C GLY A 71 -12.67 -4.25 -10.59
N ALA A 72 -12.06 -3.29 -11.28
CA ALA A 72 -11.35 -3.56 -12.54
C ALA A 72 -10.09 -4.42 -12.34
N VAL A 73 -9.56 -4.46 -11.11
CA VAL A 73 -8.46 -5.30 -10.66
C VAL A 73 -8.89 -6.00 -9.37
N GLU A 74 -8.58 -7.28 -9.23
CA GLU A 74 -8.78 -8.02 -7.98
C GLU A 74 -7.65 -7.67 -7.01
N VAL A 75 -7.97 -6.94 -5.93
CA VAL A 75 -7.03 -6.54 -4.89
C VAL A 75 -7.11 -7.51 -3.74
N GLN A 76 -6.13 -8.41 -3.64
CA GLN A 76 -6.08 -9.46 -2.63
C GLN A 76 -5.18 -9.05 -1.47
N TYR A 77 -5.71 -9.09 -0.24
CA TYR A 77 -4.93 -8.81 0.96
C TYR A 77 -4.49 -10.09 1.66
N LEU A 78 -3.20 -10.25 1.89
CA LEU A 78 -2.57 -11.44 2.44
C LEU A 78 -1.96 -11.14 3.80
N THR A 79 -2.47 -11.77 4.85
CA THR A 79 -2.02 -11.57 6.23
C THR A 79 -2.48 -12.73 7.12
N ALA A 80 -2.15 -12.67 8.40
CA ALA A 80 -2.77 -13.48 9.44
C ALA A 80 -3.35 -12.58 10.54
N ILE A 81 -4.54 -12.91 11.01
CA ILE A 81 -5.26 -12.26 12.11
C ILE A 81 -5.81 -13.31 13.08
N GLY A 82 -6.36 -12.88 14.19
CA GLY A 82 -6.98 -13.78 15.17
C GLY A 82 -8.35 -14.31 14.76
N THR A 83 -9.00 -15.00 15.68
CA THR A 83 -10.38 -15.49 15.58
C THR A 83 -11.32 -14.71 16.52
N ASP A 84 -10.83 -13.64 17.10
CA ASP A 84 -11.54 -12.76 18.03
C ASP A 84 -12.47 -11.76 17.31
N ALA A 85 -13.29 -11.06 18.09
CA ALA A 85 -14.28 -10.10 17.57
C ALA A 85 -13.66 -8.92 16.81
N LEU A 86 -12.44 -8.48 17.19
CA LEU A 86 -11.74 -7.39 16.49
C LEU A 86 -11.26 -7.88 15.13
N SER A 87 -10.66 -9.07 15.07
CA SER A 87 -10.26 -9.70 13.81
C SER A 87 -11.44 -9.91 12.86
N GLU A 88 -12.60 -10.35 13.38
CA GLU A 88 -13.83 -10.45 12.58
C GLU A 88 -14.31 -9.08 12.08
N GLY A 89 -14.23 -8.07 12.94
CA GLY A 89 -14.57 -6.69 12.59
C GLY A 89 -13.68 -6.11 11.49
N MET A 90 -12.37 -6.37 11.55
CA MET A 90 -11.40 -5.98 10.50
C MET A 90 -11.73 -6.66 9.18
N LEU A 91 -11.94 -7.97 9.20
CA LEU A 91 -12.19 -8.76 8.00
C LEU A 91 -13.47 -8.32 7.28
N ARG A 92 -14.54 -8.02 8.02
CA ARG A 92 -15.77 -7.46 7.43
C ARG A 92 -15.51 -6.14 6.73
N ARG A 93 -14.84 -5.21 7.42
CA ARG A 93 -14.52 -3.88 6.85
C ARG A 93 -13.62 -3.94 5.63
N TRP A 94 -12.67 -4.89 5.58
CA TRP A 94 -11.83 -5.08 4.40
C TRP A 94 -12.62 -5.58 3.20
N ARG A 95 -13.59 -6.48 3.43
CA ARG A 95 -14.53 -6.92 2.37
C ARG A 95 -15.44 -5.79 1.91
N ASP A 96 -15.91 -4.95 2.83
CA ASP A 96 -16.72 -3.77 2.51
C ASP A 96 -15.92 -2.76 1.66
N GLU A 97 -14.59 -2.72 1.80
CA GLU A 97 -13.69 -1.94 0.94
C GLU A 97 -13.41 -2.61 -0.42
N GLY A 98 -13.95 -3.79 -0.66
CA GLY A 98 -13.78 -4.53 -1.92
C GLY A 98 -12.50 -5.35 -1.99
N LEU A 99 -11.86 -5.65 -0.86
CA LEU A 99 -10.67 -6.50 -0.84
C LEU A 99 -11.04 -7.99 -0.87
N GLU A 100 -10.29 -8.75 -1.68
CA GLU A 100 -10.33 -10.20 -1.64
C GLU A 100 -9.56 -10.72 -0.42
N THR A 101 -10.24 -11.48 0.44
CA THR A 101 -9.72 -11.87 1.75
C THR A 101 -9.74 -13.38 2.00
N SER A 102 -10.02 -14.21 0.97
CA SER A 102 -10.14 -15.67 1.13
C SER A 102 -8.85 -16.32 1.63
N ALA A 103 -7.69 -15.73 1.35
CA ALA A 103 -6.40 -16.23 1.81
C ALA A 103 -5.89 -15.58 3.12
N VAL A 104 -6.69 -14.74 3.79
CA VAL A 104 -6.37 -14.25 5.14
C VAL A 104 -6.41 -15.43 6.11
N LEU A 105 -5.29 -15.67 6.81
CA LEU A 105 -5.18 -16.78 7.76
C LEU A 105 -5.75 -16.39 9.12
N ARG A 106 -6.29 -17.38 9.82
CA ARG A 106 -6.97 -17.23 11.11
C ARG A 106 -6.20 -18.00 12.19
N ASP A 107 -5.46 -17.26 13.03
CA ASP A 107 -4.68 -17.87 14.13
C ASP A 107 -5.54 -17.93 15.41
N PRO A 108 -5.83 -19.12 15.95
CA PRO A 108 -6.65 -19.24 17.15
C PRO A 108 -5.91 -18.84 18.44
N THR A 109 -4.61 -18.59 18.37
CA THR A 109 -3.76 -18.33 19.54
C THR A 109 -3.17 -16.93 19.55
N ARG A 110 -3.22 -16.20 18.42
CA ARG A 110 -2.64 -14.87 18.27
C ARG A 110 -3.67 -13.88 17.78
N LEU A 111 -3.52 -12.66 18.25
CA LEU A 111 -4.36 -11.50 17.91
C LEU A 111 -3.68 -10.64 16.84
N PRO A 112 -4.40 -9.70 16.22
CA PRO A 112 -3.77 -8.62 15.47
C PRO A 112 -2.82 -7.83 16.38
N GLY A 113 -1.81 -7.23 15.81
CA GLY A 113 -1.03 -6.21 16.52
C GLY A 113 -1.89 -4.99 16.81
N LEU A 114 -1.44 -4.17 17.76
CA LEU A 114 -2.11 -2.95 18.18
C LEU A 114 -1.10 -1.81 18.28
N TYR A 115 -1.53 -0.61 17.96
CA TYR A 115 -0.81 0.62 18.32
C TYR A 115 -1.76 1.67 18.88
N LEU A 116 -1.18 2.49 19.76
CA LEU A 116 -1.82 3.65 20.35
C LEU A 116 -1.13 4.92 19.86
N ILE A 117 -1.91 5.87 19.36
CA ILE A 117 -1.43 7.19 19.01
C ILE A 117 -1.53 8.08 20.26
N GLN A 118 -0.42 8.66 20.66
CA GLN A 118 -0.35 9.67 21.72
C GLN A 118 0.03 11.01 21.10
N LEU A 119 -0.64 12.06 21.54
CA LEU A 119 -0.29 13.44 21.24
C LEU A 119 0.41 14.03 22.46
N ASP A 120 1.52 14.72 22.24
CA ASP A 120 2.11 15.54 23.30
C ASP A 120 1.43 16.92 23.40
N GLU A 121 1.90 17.76 24.30
CA GLU A 121 1.35 19.10 24.54
C GLU A 121 1.51 20.03 23.31
N GLN A 122 2.40 19.73 22.40
CA GLN A 122 2.64 20.44 21.15
C GLN A 122 1.85 19.87 19.98
N GLY A 123 1.10 18.76 20.20
CA GLY A 123 0.33 18.06 19.18
C GLY A 123 1.17 17.10 18.33
N GLU A 124 2.44 16.86 18.69
CA GLU A 124 3.28 15.89 18.01
C GLU A 124 2.88 14.45 18.37
N ARG A 125 2.97 13.58 17.35
CA ARG A 125 2.52 12.18 17.49
C ARG A 125 3.63 11.28 17.94
N SER A 126 3.36 10.45 18.93
CA SER A 126 4.14 9.29 19.29
C SER A 126 3.28 8.02 19.20
N PHE A 127 3.93 6.89 19.01
CA PHE A 127 3.24 5.62 18.79
C PHE A 127 3.73 4.57 19.76
N LEU A 128 2.83 3.94 20.50
CA LEU A 128 3.10 2.77 21.33
C LEU A 128 2.62 1.52 20.60
N TYR A 129 3.48 0.49 20.48
CA TYR A 129 3.18 -0.72 19.71
C TYR A 129 3.14 -1.98 20.56
N TRP A 130 2.07 -2.77 20.39
CA TRP A 130 1.95 -4.14 20.89
C TRP A 130 1.79 -5.08 19.69
N ARG A 131 2.91 -5.40 18.99
CA ARG A 131 2.88 -6.21 17.76
C ARG A 131 3.87 -7.38 17.75
N ARG A 132 4.65 -7.57 18.83
CA ARG A 132 5.69 -8.62 18.87
C ARG A 132 5.11 -10.04 18.84
N GLN A 133 3.85 -10.22 19.19
CA GLN A 133 3.13 -11.49 19.21
C GLN A 133 1.95 -11.51 18.22
N SER A 134 1.89 -10.56 17.29
CA SER A 134 0.80 -10.50 16.33
C SER A 134 0.79 -11.73 15.41
N ALA A 135 -0.41 -12.12 14.97
CA ALA A 135 -0.59 -13.24 14.04
C ALA A 135 0.21 -13.03 12.74
N ALA A 136 0.21 -11.81 12.19
CA ALA A 136 0.94 -11.46 10.98
C ALA A 136 2.45 -11.70 11.08
N ARG A 137 3.05 -11.47 12.26
CA ARG A 137 4.46 -11.75 12.51
C ARG A 137 4.83 -13.23 12.32
N TYR A 138 3.89 -14.12 12.56
CA TYR A 138 4.09 -15.58 12.48
C TYR A 138 3.39 -16.21 11.26
N LEU A 139 3.02 -15.39 10.27
CA LEU A 139 2.33 -15.80 9.05
C LEU A 139 2.97 -17.04 8.40
N LEU A 140 4.31 -17.07 8.25
CA LEU A 140 5.01 -18.17 7.60
C LEU A 140 5.05 -19.47 8.41
N ARG A 141 4.71 -19.39 9.69
CA ARG A 141 4.62 -20.56 10.59
C ARG A 141 3.19 -21.10 10.74
N HIS A 142 2.22 -20.39 10.16
CA HIS A 142 0.84 -20.82 10.20
C HIS A 142 0.66 -22.14 9.44
N PRO A 143 -0.09 -23.14 9.97
CA PRO A 143 -0.28 -24.43 9.29
C PRO A 143 -0.82 -24.30 7.86
N GLU A 144 -1.66 -23.31 7.62
CA GLU A 144 -2.27 -23.03 6.30
C GLU A 144 -1.46 -22.02 5.45
N PHE A 145 -0.18 -21.76 5.73
CA PHE A 145 0.62 -20.82 4.94
C PHE A 145 0.66 -21.20 3.45
N ALA A 146 0.48 -22.46 3.12
CA ALA A 146 0.38 -22.90 1.73
C ALA A 146 -0.71 -22.18 0.93
N ARG A 147 -1.81 -21.72 1.55
CA ARG A 147 -2.86 -20.91 0.91
C ARG A 147 -2.35 -19.54 0.51
N VAL A 148 -1.58 -18.90 1.38
CA VAL A 148 -0.94 -17.60 1.07
C VAL A 148 0.09 -17.77 -0.05
N ALA A 149 0.90 -18.82 0.01
CA ALA A 149 1.89 -19.10 -1.03
C ALA A 149 1.23 -19.39 -2.40
N ALA A 150 0.09 -20.09 -2.43
CA ALA A 150 -0.70 -20.32 -3.63
C ALA A 150 -1.27 -19.00 -4.17
N ALA A 151 -1.86 -18.15 -3.31
CA ALA A 151 -2.38 -16.84 -3.69
C ALA A 151 -1.29 -15.92 -4.29
N LEU A 152 -0.09 -15.90 -3.70
CA LEU A 152 1.07 -15.20 -4.25
C LEU A 152 1.47 -15.75 -5.63
N ALA A 153 1.41 -17.06 -5.83
CA ALA A 153 1.75 -17.70 -7.10
C ALA A 153 0.69 -17.47 -8.19
N GLU A 154 -0.55 -17.26 -7.83
CA GLU A 154 -1.65 -16.94 -8.76
C GLU A 154 -1.64 -15.47 -9.17
N ALA A 155 -1.28 -14.55 -8.28
CA ALA A 155 -1.24 -13.11 -8.58
C ALA A 155 -0.23 -12.79 -9.70
N GLU A 156 -0.55 -11.83 -10.56
CA GLU A 156 0.38 -11.26 -11.55
C GLU A 156 1.35 -10.29 -10.91
N ILE A 157 0.88 -9.59 -9.87
CA ILE A 157 1.65 -8.57 -9.16
C ILE A 157 1.63 -8.89 -7.67
N ILE A 158 2.80 -8.82 -7.06
CA ILE A 158 3.00 -9.01 -5.63
C ILE A 158 3.54 -7.72 -5.05
N TYR A 159 2.83 -7.15 -4.07
CA TYR A 159 3.25 -5.95 -3.35
C TYR A 159 3.63 -6.32 -1.92
N VAL A 160 4.84 -5.94 -1.53
CA VAL A 160 5.36 -6.09 -0.16
C VAL A 160 6.09 -4.82 0.26
N THR A 161 6.27 -4.65 1.57
CA THR A 161 6.99 -3.50 2.11
C THR A 161 8.18 -3.92 2.98
N GLY A 162 9.07 -2.99 3.26
CA GLY A 162 10.12 -3.20 4.25
C GLY A 162 9.56 -3.52 5.64
N ILE A 163 8.37 -3.01 5.99
CA ILE A 163 7.68 -3.37 7.24
C ILE A 163 7.24 -4.84 7.20
N SER A 164 6.65 -5.30 6.09
CA SER A 164 6.25 -6.71 5.92
C SER A 164 7.42 -7.68 6.15
N LEU A 165 8.63 -7.27 5.75
CA LEU A 165 9.85 -8.04 5.96
C LEU A 165 10.39 -7.89 7.38
N ALA A 166 10.40 -6.67 7.93
CA ALA A 166 11.01 -6.34 9.21
C ALA A 166 10.33 -7.03 10.40
N ILE A 167 9.00 -7.17 10.37
CA ILE A 167 8.22 -7.77 11.46
C ILE A 167 8.49 -9.26 11.62
N LEU A 168 8.93 -9.94 10.57
CA LEU A 168 9.15 -11.39 10.58
C LEU A 168 10.40 -11.78 11.39
N PRO A 169 10.36 -12.92 12.08
CA PRO A 169 11.57 -13.54 12.61
C PRO A 169 12.63 -13.72 11.50
N PRO A 170 13.94 -13.63 11.81
CA PRO A 170 14.98 -13.65 10.78
C PRO A 170 14.94 -14.84 9.82
N GLY A 171 14.68 -16.05 10.32
CA GLY A 171 14.56 -17.26 9.49
C GLY A 171 13.34 -17.22 8.58
N ASP A 172 12.21 -16.73 9.07
CA ASP A 172 10.97 -16.60 8.29
C ASP A 172 11.11 -15.50 7.23
N ARG A 173 11.78 -14.38 7.57
CA ARG A 173 12.13 -13.33 6.62
C ARG A 173 12.96 -13.86 5.44
N ALA A 174 14.00 -14.65 5.73
CA ALA A 174 14.83 -15.27 4.69
C ALA A 174 14.01 -16.21 3.80
N ARG A 175 13.08 -16.99 4.37
CA ARG A 175 12.16 -17.85 3.61
C ARG A 175 11.24 -17.04 2.71
N LEU A 176 10.68 -15.93 3.21
CA LEU A 176 9.82 -15.06 2.38
C LEU A 176 10.61 -14.43 1.23
N VAL A 177 11.80 -13.88 1.50
CA VAL A 177 12.69 -13.32 0.46
C VAL A 177 12.98 -14.34 -0.63
N ALA A 178 13.32 -15.58 -0.26
CA ALA A 178 13.56 -16.67 -1.21
C ALA A 178 12.30 -17.01 -2.04
N LEU A 179 11.12 -17.07 -1.41
CA LEU A 179 9.85 -17.31 -2.11
C LEU A 179 9.55 -16.19 -3.11
N LEU A 180 9.68 -14.92 -2.71
CA LEU A 180 9.42 -13.78 -3.58
C LEU A 180 10.39 -13.75 -4.78
N ALA A 181 11.66 -14.05 -4.55
CA ALA A 181 12.66 -14.16 -5.63
C ALA A 181 12.32 -15.31 -6.62
N GLN A 182 11.88 -16.46 -6.12
CA GLN A 182 11.42 -17.57 -6.95
C GLN A 182 10.18 -17.20 -7.78
N LEU A 183 9.21 -16.49 -7.20
CA LEU A 183 8.02 -16.04 -7.92
C LEU A 183 8.36 -15.01 -8.99
N ALA A 184 9.26 -14.06 -8.70
CA ALA A 184 9.75 -13.10 -9.68
C ALA A 184 10.50 -13.80 -10.84
N ALA A 185 11.30 -14.82 -10.56
CA ALA A 185 11.96 -15.64 -11.59
C ALA A 185 10.96 -16.40 -12.47
N ARG A 186 9.74 -16.67 -11.97
CA ARG A 186 8.64 -17.27 -12.74
C ARG A 186 7.76 -16.23 -13.45
N GLY A 187 8.22 -14.97 -13.53
CA GLY A 187 7.55 -13.90 -14.27
C GLY A 187 6.55 -13.06 -13.47
N LYS A 188 6.41 -13.27 -12.14
CA LYS A 188 5.57 -12.41 -11.32
C LYS A 188 6.21 -11.04 -11.15
N LYS A 189 5.42 -9.97 -11.22
CA LYS A 189 5.91 -8.60 -11.03
C LYS A 189 5.99 -8.31 -9.53
N LEU A 190 7.20 -8.22 -8.99
CA LEU A 190 7.42 -7.88 -7.59
C LEU A 190 7.55 -6.37 -7.43
N VAL A 191 6.64 -5.76 -6.67
CA VAL A 191 6.67 -4.37 -6.23
C VAL A 191 7.08 -4.33 -4.76
N LEU A 192 8.09 -3.53 -4.46
CA LEU A 192 8.60 -3.35 -3.09
C LEU A 192 8.48 -1.88 -2.71
N ASP A 193 7.84 -1.55 -1.59
CA ASP A 193 8.02 -0.26 -0.93
C ASP A 193 9.05 -0.43 0.19
N SER A 194 10.15 0.35 0.16
CA SER A 194 11.20 0.26 1.18
C SER A 194 10.66 0.51 2.58
N ASN A 195 9.78 1.46 2.73
CA ASN A 195 9.06 1.84 3.95
C ASN A 195 9.85 1.53 5.22
N TYR A 196 11.06 2.10 5.30
CA TYR A 196 12.02 1.77 6.35
C TYR A 196 11.58 2.30 7.70
N ARG A 197 11.62 1.43 8.70
CA ARG A 197 11.34 1.77 10.10
C ARG A 197 12.45 1.20 10.97
N ALA A 198 13.43 2.02 11.31
CA ALA A 198 14.63 1.60 12.06
C ALA A 198 14.30 0.76 13.31
N ALA A 199 13.24 1.12 14.04
CA ALA A 199 12.80 0.43 15.26
C ALA A 199 12.33 -1.03 15.04
N LEU A 200 12.02 -1.43 13.81
CA LEU A 200 11.59 -2.80 13.48
C LEU A 200 12.75 -3.71 13.08
N TRP A 201 13.89 -3.14 12.74
CA TRP A 201 15.09 -3.88 12.34
C TRP A 201 16.05 -4.07 13.51
N SER A 202 16.71 -5.20 13.57
CA SER A 202 17.77 -5.43 14.57
C SER A 202 18.97 -4.51 14.35
N SER A 203 19.19 -4.06 13.12
CA SER A 203 20.20 -3.08 12.73
C SER A 203 19.96 -2.59 11.31
N ALA A 204 20.52 -1.43 10.95
CA ALA A 204 20.54 -0.95 9.57
C ALA A 204 21.25 -1.93 8.62
N SER A 205 22.26 -2.67 9.12
CA SER A 205 22.94 -3.72 8.35
C SER A 205 22.01 -4.87 7.99
N ALA A 206 21.14 -5.30 8.92
CA ALA A 206 20.16 -6.35 8.65
C ALA A 206 19.12 -5.91 7.60
N ALA A 207 18.68 -4.64 7.67
CA ALA A 207 17.81 -4.06 6.64
C ALA A 207 18.50 -4.04 5.27
N ARG A 208 19.72 -3.49 5.20
CA ARG A 208 20.51 -3.45 3.96
C ARG A 208 20.72 -4.82 3.34
N SER A 209 21.10 -5.81 4.15
CA SER A 209 21.30 -7.20 3.69
C SER A 209 20.02 -7.78 3.08
N THR A 210 18.88 -7.58 3.75
CA THR A 210 17.57 -8.09 3.29
C THR A 210 17.15 -7.43 1.98
N LEU A 211 17.23 -6.10 1.92
CA LEU A 211 16.86 -5.35 0.72
C LEU A 211 17.77 -5.68 -0.47
N ARG A 212 19.09 -5.73 -0.27
CA ARG A 212 20.04 -6.14 -1.32
C ARG A 212 19.75 -7.52 -1.90
N ALA A 213 19.34 -8.46 -1.06
CA ALA A 213 18.99 -9.80 -1.52
C ALA A 213 17.73 -9.81 -2.41
N LEU A 214 16.80 -8.87 -2.19
CA LEU A 214 15.53 -8.83 -2.91
C LEU A 214 15.56 -7.93 -4.15
N LEU A 215 16.33 -6.83 -4.13
CA LEU A 215 16.36 -5.81 -5.19
C LEU A 215 16.52 -6.37 -6.62
N PRO A 216 17.38 -7.40 -6.89
CA PRO A 216 17.48 -7.97 -8.24
C PRO A 216 16.18 -8.59 -8.77
N SER A 217 15.25 -8.94 -7.88
CA SER A 217 13.95 -9.53 -8.20
C SER A 217 12.84 -8.49 -8.32
N VAL A 218 13.11 -7.22 -7.94
CA VAL A 218 12.12 -6.15 -7.89
C VAL A 218 11.93 -5.53 -9.27
N CYS A 219 10.69 -5.55 -9.76
CA CYS A 219 10.37 -4.88 -11.02
C CYS A 219 10.11 -3.38 -10.83
N LEU A 220 9.54 -3.00 -9.67
CA LEU A 220 9.29 -1.60 -9.28
C LEU A 220 9.60 -1.43 -7.79
N LEU A 221 10.56 -0.57 -7.48
CA LEU A 221 10.85 -0.12 -6.13
C LEU A 221 10.17 1.23 -5.89
N LEU A 222 9.40 1.31 -4.83
CA LEU A 222 8.83 2.53 -4.27
C LEU A 222 9.61 2.86 -3.00
N THR A 223 10.05 4.10 -2.84
CA THR A 223 10.80 4.51 -1.66
C THR A 223 10.58 6.00 -1.37
N THR A 224 11.07 6.48 -0.24
CA THR A 224 11.24 7.90 0.03
C THR A 224 12.73 8.24 0.07
N PHE A 225 13.08 9.48 -0.27
CA PHE A 225 14.48 9.89 -0.19
C PHE A 225 14.99 9.82 1.27
N ASP A 226 14.13 10.14 2.23
CA ASP A 226 14.45 10.05 3.66
C ASP A 226 14.80 8.61 4.09
N ASP A 227 14.08 7.60 3.56
CA ASP A 227 14.41 6.20 3.81
C ASP A 227 15.78 5.84 3.24
N GLU A 228 16.09 6.28 2.01
CA GLU A 228 17.37 6.01 1.37
C GLU A 228 18.53 6.66 2.13
N GLN A 229 18.35 7.91 2.58
CA GLN A 229 19.32 8.58 3.44
C GLN A 229 19.54 7.81 4.75
N GLN A 230 18.47 7.36 5.40
CA GLN A 230 18.58 6.63 6.67
C GLN A 230 19.24 5.26 6.50
N ILE A 231 18.87 4.51 5.46
CA ILE A 231 19.39 3.15 5.23
C ILE A 231 20.81 3.19 4.67
N TRP A 232 21.03 4.00 3.62
CA TRP A 232 22.21 3.87 2.77
C TRP A 232 23.17 5.05 2.89
N ARG A 233 22.75 6.18 3.48
CA ARG A 233 23.48 7.43 3.59
C ARG A 233 23.69 8.12 2.25
N ASP A 234 22.72 7.98 1.33
CA ASP A 234 22.77 8.69 0.07
C ASP A 234 22.63 10.20 0.30
N ASP A 235 23.51 11.00 -0.28
CA ASP A 235 23.51 12.46 -0.11
C ASP A 235 22.54 13.15 -1.08
N THR A 236 22.24 12.52 -2.21
CA THR A 236 21.36 13.05 -3.25
C THR A 236 20.38 12.01 -3.77
N VAL A 237 19.26 12.47 -4.33
CA VAL A 237 18.27 11.61 -4.97
C VAL A 237 18.87 10.85 -6.16
N ASP A 238 19.79 11.48 -6.91
CA ASP A 238 20.46 10.83 -8.03
C ASP A 238 21.41 9.74 -7.58
N ALA A 239 22.15 9.94 -6.49
CA ALA A 239 23.00 8.91 -5.91
C ALA A 239 22.15 7.69 -5.44
N ALA A 240 21.01 7.94 -4.79
CA ALA A 240 20.08 6.89 -4.42
C ALA A 240 19.57 6.13 -5.65
N ARG A 241 19.11 6.84 -6.68
CA ARG A 241 18.63 6.27 -7.95
C ARG A 241 19.68 5.35 -8.59
N GLU A 242 20.90 5.85 -8.74
CA GLU A 242 22.00 5.10 -9.37
C GLU A 242 22.36 3.85 -8.58
N ARG A 243 22.47 3.96 -7.27
CA ARG A 243 22.74 2.83 -6.40
C ARG A 243 21.64 1.76 -6.48
N LEU A 244 20.37 2.18 -6.50
CA LEU A 244 19.23 1.27 -6.58
C LEU A 244 19.19 0.50 -7.91
N HIS A 245 19.46 1.17 -9.03
CA HIS A 245 19.61 0.51 -10.33
C HIS A 245 20.83 -0.42 -10.37
N ALA A 246 21.97 0.02 -9.82
CA ALA A 246 23.16 -0.82 -9.71
C ALA A 246 22.91 -2.06 -8.83
N ALA A 247 22.04 -1.96 -7.82
CA ALA A 247 21.62 -3.08 -6.98
C ALA A 247 20.59 -4.00 -7.66
N GLY A 248 20.13 -3.69 -8.88
CA GLY A 248 19.30 -4.56 -9.70
C GLY A 248 17.83 -4.18 -9.84
N ALA A 249 17.34 -3.12 -9.17
CA ALA A 249 15.97 -2.63 -9.34
C ALA A 249 15.74 -2.21 -10.81
N ARG A 250 14.63 -2.68 -11.42
CA ARG A 250 14.35 -2.39 -12.84
C ARG A 250 13.77 -0.99 -13.03
N ALA A 251 12.83 -0.61 -12.17
CA ALA A 251 12.27 0.72 -12.06
C ALA A 251 12.30 1.17 -10.60
N VAL A 252 12.51 2.47 -10.39
CA VAL A 252 12.64 3.10 -9.08
C VAL A 252 11.76 4.34 -9.05
N LEU A 253 10.97 4.49 -8.01
CA LEU A 253 10.22 5.69 -7.71
C LEU A 253 10.62 6.20 -6.33
N ILE A 254 11.20 7.40 -6.28
CA ILE A 254 11.65 8.06 -5.06
C ILE A 254 10.72 9.23 -4.73
N LYS A 255 9.93 9.09 -3.67
CA LYS A 255 9.07 10.14 -3.14
C LYS A 255 9.90 11.16 -2.38
N ARG A 256 9.57 12.45 -2.48
CA ARG A 256 10.33 13.58 -1.93
C ARG A 256 9.43 14.56 -1.17
N GLY A 257 8.39 14.06 -0.53
CA GLY A 257 7.42 14.86 0.21
C GLY A 257 6.77 15.94 -0.68
N SER A 258 6.76 17.17 -0.21
CA SER A 258 6.17 18.33 -0.94
C SER A 258 6.88 18.68 -2.24
N VAL A 259 8.10 18.21 -2.47
CA VAL A 259 8.81 18.40 -3.74
C VAL A 259 8.25 17.52 -4.86
N GLY A 260 7.55 16.43 -4.50
CA GLY A 260 6.99 15.48 -5.46
C GLY A 260 7.76 14.16 -5.52
N CYS A 261 8.05 13.67 -6.71
CA CYS A 261 8.73 12.38 -6.87
C CYS A 261 9.63 12.33 -8.09
N LEU A 262 10.53 11.36 -8.11
CA LEU A 262 11.39 11.03 -9.25
C LEU A 262 11.15 9.56 -9.59
N TYR A 263 10.71 9.28 -10.81
CA TYR A 263 10.67 7.95 -11.40
C TYR A 263 11.87 7.74 -12.31
N SER A 264 12.42 6.56 -12.30
CA SER A 264 13.47 6.18 -13.25
C SER A 264 13.39 4.70 -13.58
N ASP A 265 13.54 4.37 -14.86
CA ASP A 265 13.81 3.04 -15.32
C ASP A 265 15.03 3.07 -16.25
N ARG A 266 15.27 1.99 -17.01
CA ARG A 266 16.44 1.92 -17.91
C ARG A 266 16.30 2.82 -19.15
N THR A 267 15.11 3.35 -19.41
CA THR A 267 14.78 4.10 -20.62
C THR A 267 14.55 5.58 -20.37
N ALA A 268 14.03 5.93 -19.20
CA ALA A 268 13.62 7.29 -18.87
C ALA A 268 13.86 7.64 -17.41
N THR A 269 14.04 8.91 -17.14
CA THR A 269 13.99 9.50 -15.79
C THR A 269 13.06 10.70 -15.84
N VAL A 270 12.06 10.71 -14.97
CA VAL A 270 11.00 11.72 -14.95
C VAL A 270 10.86 12.27 -13.53
N ALA A 271 11.01 13.57 -13.35
CA ALA A 271 10.70 14.26 -12.09
C ALA A 271 9.34 14.94 -12.21
N VAL A 272 8.47 14.69 -11.23
CA VAL A 272 7.11 15.25 -11.19
C VAL A 272 6.91 16.00 -9.88
N ALA A 273 6.66 17.30 -9.97
CA ALA A 273 6.39 18.14 -8.81
C ALA A 273 5.04 17.78 -8.17
N ALA A 274 4.97 17.84 -6.86
CA ALA A 274 3.69 17.75 -6.15
C ALA A 274 2.92 19.06 -6.30
N PRO A 275 1.60 19.02 -6.52
CA PRO A 275 0.79 20.24 -6.47
C PRO A 275 0.79 20.79 -5.03
N PRO A 276 0.75 22.13 -4.87
CA PRO A 276 0.68 22.72 -3.55
C PRO A 276 -0.62 22.33 -2.85
N VAL A 277 -0.51 22.03 -1.56
CA VAL A 277 -1.66 21.76 -0.67
C VAL A 277 -1.74 22.89 0.35
N THR A 278 -2.89 23.54 0.43
CA THR A 278 -3.07 24.74 1.27
C THR A 278 -3.22 24.41 2.75
N GLU A 279 -3.80 23.26 3.07
CA GLU A 279 -4.04 22.81 4.44
C GLU A 279 -3.60 21.37 4.60
N VAL A 280 -2.61 21.14 5.46
CA VAL A 280 -2.14 19.79 5.83
C VAL A 280 -2.66 19.49 7.21
N VAL A 281 -3.55 18.49 7.28
CA VAL A 281 -4.19 18.05 8.54
C VAL A 281 -3.44 16.86 9.14
N ASP A 282 -3.05 15.89 8.29
CA ASP A 282 -2.45 14.64 8.74
C ASP A 282 -1.69 13.97 7.59
N THR A 283 -0.39 13.75 7.75
CA THR A 283 0.44 13.12 6.72
C THR A 283 0.46 11.57 6.79
N THR A 284 -0.32 10.98 7.71
CA THR A 284 -0.42 9.53 7.82
C THR A 284 -0.93 8.92 6.52
N ALA A 285 -0.29 7.84 6.09
CA ALA A 285 -0.59 7.11 4.86
C ALA A 285 -0.51 7.91 3.53
N ALA A 286 0.09 9.12 3.53
CA ALA A 286 0.34 9.86 2.29
C ALA A 286 1.15 9.03 1.27
N GLY A 287 2.18 8.34 1.73
CA GLY A 287 3.00 7.44 0.93
C GLY A 287 2.22 6.23 0.41
N ASP A 288 1.35 5.64 1.24
CA ASP A 288 0.53 4.49 0.88
C ASP A 288 -0.51 4.86 -0.18
N ALA A 289 -1.15 6.03 -0.02
CA ALA A 289 -2.09 6.58 -0.98
C ALA A 289 -1.40 6.95 -2.30
N PHE A 290 -0.21 7.54 -2.24
CA PHE A 290 0.61 7.78 -3.42
C PHE A 290 0.89 6.47 -4.16
N ASN A 291 1.34 5.43 -3.46
CA ASN A 291 1.65 4.12 -4.04
C ASN A 291 0.42 3.51 -4.71
N ALA A 292 -0.75 3.57 -4.06
CA ALA A 292 -1.99 3.06 -4.62
C ALA A 292 -2.38 3.75 -5.93
N ALA A 293 -2.31 5.09 -5.99
CA ALA A 293 -2.68 5.83 -7.17
C ALA A 293 -1.64 5.69 -8.30
N PHE A 294 -0.35 5.64 -7.97
CA PHE A 294 0.69 5.32 -8.94
C PHE A 294 0.46 3.93 -9.55
N LEU A 295 0.19 2.92 -8.71
CA LEU A 295 -0.11 1.56 -9.17
C LEU A 295 -1.38 1.51 -10.03
N ALA A 296 -2.43 2.25 -9.68
CA ALA A 296 -3.64 2.32 -10.49
C ALA A 296 -3.35 2.85 -11.90
N GLY A 297 -2.55 3.90 -12.02
CA GLY A 297 -2.09 4.41 -13.31
C GLY A 297 -1.24 3.39 -14.07
N TRP A 298 -0.26 2.80 -13.40
CA TRP A 298 0.61 1.79 -14.00
C TRP A 298 -0.15 0.54 -14.48
N LEU A 299 -1.15 0.08 -13.71
CA LEU A 299 -2.01 -1.06 -14.06
C LEU A 299 -2.92 -0.78 -15.25
N THR A 300 -3.32 0.46 -15.45
CA THR A 300 -4.16 0.90 -16.58
C THR A 300 -3.36 1.33 -17.81
N GLY A 301 -2.04 1.20 -17.77
CA GLY A 301 -1.15 1.47 -18.91
C GLY A 301 -0.81 2.96 -19.12
N LEU A 302 -1.03 3.80 -18.11
CA LEU A 302 -0.54 5.18 -18.14
C LEU A 302 0.98 5.21 -18.11
N ASP A 303 1.54 6.26 -18.68
CA ASP A 303 2.98 6.47 -18.60
C ASP A 303 3.45 6.80 -17.17
N ALA A 304 4.76 6.82 -16.97
CA ALA A 304 5.35 7.05 -15.66
C ALA A 304 5.04 8.45 -15.11
N GLN A 305 5.00 9.47 -15.98
CA GLN A 305 4.70 10.86 -15.59
C GLN A 305 3.25 10.97 -15.12
N GLU A 306 2.31 10.42 -15.87
CA GLU A 306 0.89 10.40 -15.55
C GLU A 306 0.61 9.64 -14.25
N SER A 307 1.23 8.46 -14.10
CA SER A 307 1.14 7.66 -12.87
C SER A 307 1.70 8.40 -11.65
N CYS A 308 2.82 9.11 -11.79
CA CYS A 308 3.37 9.98 -10.73
C CYS A 308 2.43 11.15 -10.38
N ARG A 309 1.77 11.75 -11.38
CA ARG A 309 0.78 12.84 -11.15
C ARG A 309 -0.42 12.30 -10.36
N LEU A 310 -0.90 11.09 -10.68
CA LEU A 310 -1.96 10.44 -9.90
C LEU A 310 -1.53 10.20 -8.46
N GLY A 311 -0.32 9.68 -8.24
CA GLY A 311 0.25 9.47 -6.90
C GLY A 311 0.27 10.75 -6.08
N ASN A 312 0.84 11.83 -6.63
CA ASN A 312 0.87 13.14 -5.98
C ASN A 312 -0.53 13.69 -5.70
N ALA A 313 -1.47 13.53 -6.64
CA ALA A 313 -2.84 14.04 -6.48
C ALA A 313 -3.60 13.34 -5.34
N LEU A 314 -3.54 12.01 -5.26
CA LEU A 314 -4.21 11.28 -4.19
C LEU A 314 -3.55 11.53 -2.82
N ALA A 315 -2.21 11.54 -2.76
CA ALA A 315 -1.51 11.88 -1.53
C ALA A 315 -1.90 13.28 -1.05
N GLY A 316 -1.99 14.26 -1.96
CA GLY A 316 -2.44 15.63 -1.65
C GLY A 316 -3.88 15.69 -1.13
N ILE A 317 -4.77 14.79 -1.56
CA ILE A 317 -6.14 14.67 -1.00
C ILE A 317 -6.08 14.08 0.41
N VAL A 318 -5.34 12.98 0.58
CA VAL A 318 -5.30 12.23 1.85
C VAL A 318 -4.77 13.09 2.98
N ILE A 319 -3.72 13.88 2.77
CA ILE A 319 -3.13 14.70 3.83
C ILE A 319 -4.01 15.86 4.33
N GLN A 320 -5.14 16.12 3.67
CA GLN A 320 -6.15 17.09 4.11
C GLN A 320 -7.20 16.48 5.06
N HIS A 321 -7.05 15.20 5.43
CA HIS A 321 -7.97 14.48 6.29
C HIS A 321 -7.20 13.83 7.45
N ARG A 322 -7.90 13.51 8.53
CA ARG A 322 -7.33 12.77 9.67
C ARG A 322 -7.38 11.26 9.43
N GLY A 323 -6.31 10.55 9.86
CA GLY A 323 -6.22 9.10 9.86
C GLY A 323 -5.65 8.52 8.57
N ALA A 324 -5.30 7.23 8.63
CA ALA A 324 -4.63 6.53 7.54
C ALA A 324 -5.56 6.24 6.35
N ILE A 325 -6.82 5.93 6.63
CA ILE A 325 -7.85 5.64 5.63
C ILE A 325 -8.94 6.70 5.76
N ILE A 326 -8.96 7.64 4.81
CA ILE A 326 -9.95 8.72 4.79
C ILE A 326 -11.35 8.18 4.40
N PRO A 327 -12.45 8.94 4.67
CA PRO A 327 -13.77 8.52 4.26
C PRO A 327 -13.84 8.14 2.77
N ALA A 328 -14.58 7.08 2.45
CA ALA A 328 -14.71 6.61 1.07
C ALA A 328 -15.25 7.70 0.12
N ALA A 329 -16.18 8.52 0.59
CA ALA A 329 -16.72 9.66 -0.18
C ALA A 329 -15.68 10.73 -0.52
N SER A 330 -14.58 10.81 0.25
CA SER A 330 -13.47 11.74 -0.01
C SER A 330 -12.39 11.14 -0.92
N THR A 331 -12.46 9.84 -1.24
CA THR A 331 -11.53 9.17 -2.13
C THR A 331 -12.12 9.14 -3.55
N PRO A 332 -11.56 9.88 -4.52
CA PRO A 332 -12.09 9.84 -5.89
C PRO A 332 -11.83 8.47 -6.52
N ALA A 333 -12.74 8.01 -7.36
CA ALA A 333 -12.46 6.90 -8.27
C ALA A 333 -11.45 7.34 -9.35
N LEU A 334 -10.77 6.37 -9.99
CA LEU A 334 -9.70 6.66 -10.94
C LEU A 334 -10.11 7.65 -12.05
N PRO A 335 -11.30 7.54 -12.70
CA PRO A 335 -11.70 8.52 -13.72
C PRO A 335 -11.79 9.96 -13.19
N ALA A 336 -12.32 10.14 -11.97
CA ALA A 336 -12.40 11.47 -11.34
C ALA A 336 -11.02 12.01 -10.98
N LEU A 337 -10.09 11.14 -10.55
CA LEU A 337 -8.72 11.53 -10.25
C LEU A 337 -7.95 11.90 -11.53
N LEU A 338 -8.15 11.16 -12.64
CA LEU A 338 -7.61 11.47 -13.96
C LEU A 338 -8.08 12.87 -14.44
N GLN A 339 -9.38 13.13 -14.35
CA GLN A 339 -9.94 14.43 -14.70
C GLN A 339 -9.31 15.56 -13.85
N ARG A 340 -9.11 15.34 -12.57
CA ARG A 340 -8.48 16.31 -11.65
C ARG A 340 -7.04 16.69 -12.06
N ILE A 341 -6.31 15.76 -12.66
CA ILE A 341 -4.95 16.04 -13.18
C ILE A 341 -4.93 16.47 -14.65
N GLY A 342 -6.11 16.73 -15.25
CA GLY A 342 -6.24 17.22 -16.63
C GLY A 342 -6.06 16.13 -17.70
N LEU A 343 -6.24 14.85 -17.35
CA LEU A 343 -6.27 13.72 -18.28
C LEU A 343 -7.72 13.35 -18.57
N THR A 344 -8.28 13.87 -19.66
CA THR A 344 -9.62 13.53 -20.15
C THR A 344 -9.47 12.62 -21.37
N GLY A 345 -10.12 11.43 -21.36
CA GLY A 345 -10.16 10.56 -22.53
C GLY A 345 -9.33 9.27 -22.46
N VAL A 346 -8.78 8.95 -21.33
CA VAL A 346 -8.14 7.64 -21.08
C VAL A 346 -9.24 6.65 -20.68
N GLY A 347 -9.66 5.75 -21.63
CA GLY A 347 -10.65 4.70 -21.34
C GLY A 347 -11.97 4.81 -22.11
N GLN A 348 -11.99 5.34 -23.36
CA GLN A 348 -13.07 5.11 -24.33
C GLN A 348 -12.82 3.86 -25.16
#